data_5da9d9d451fe86f2550871946b5d0ccb
#
_entry.id   5da9d9d451fe86f2550871946b5d0ccb
#
_cell.length_a   1.000
_cell.length_b   1.000
_cell.length_c   1.000
_cell.angle_alpha   90.00
_cell.angle_beta   90.00
_cell.angle_gamma   90.00
#
_symmetry.space_group_name_H-M   'P 1'
#
loop_
_entity.id
_entity.type
_entity.pdbx_description
1 polymer ?
#
loop_
_entity_poly.entity_id
_entity_poly.type
_entity_poly.pdbx_seq_one_letter_code
_entity_poly.pdbx_strand_id
1 'polypeptide(L)'
;MRIICKKSNLVKGVSIVSKAVPSKTTMPILECILIDATTDVIKLTANDMELGIETTIDGIIDSRGIIALNAKIFSEIVRKLPDNDVTIEVKDESTANITCENAKFNILIKSAEDFSYLPVIEKKDKITISQFSLKEIIRQTSFAINDAEKNKLLTGELFEVKDNVLKVVGLDGHRIAIRLSLIHISEPTRLDVIS
;
A
#
# COMPACT_ATOMS: atom_id res chain seq x y z
N MET A 1 -21.04 8.52 -0.19
CA MET A 1 -19.71 8.71 -0.80
C MET A 1 -19.80 8.66 -2.30
N ARG A 2 -19.11 9.57 -3.02
CA ARG A 2 -19.00 9.51 -4.49
C ARG A 2 -17.62 10.03 -4.92
N ILE A 3 -16.90 9.20 -5.68
CA ILE A 3 -15.57 9.53 -6.22
C ILE A 3 -15.52 9.20 -7.71
N ILE A 4 -14.73 9.96 -8.47
CA ILE A 4 -14.50 9.78 -9.90
C ILE A 4 -12.98 9.78 -10.12
N CYS A 5 -12.44 8.76 -10.77
CA CYS A 5 -11.01 8.66 -11.07
C CYS A 5 -10.77 7.92 -12.39
N LYS A 6 -9.61 8.16 -13.01
CA LYS A 6 -9.23 7.42 -14.21
C LYS A 6 -9.00 5.94 -13.87
N LYS A 7 -9.48 5.05 -14.74
CA LYS A 7 -9.25 3.61 -14.59
C LYS A 7 -7.77 3.29 -14.37
N SER A 8 -6.87 3.93 -15.12
CA SER A 8 -5.42 3.71 -15.01
C SER A 8 -4.88 3.96 -13.61
N ASN A 9 -5.34 5.06 -12.96
CA ASN A 9 -4.96 5.40 -11.58
C ASN A 9 -5.53 4.38 -10.59
N LEU A 10 -6.78 3.98 -10.79
CA LEU A 10 -7.46 3.01 -9.94
C LEU A 10 -6.80 1.62 -10.05
N VAL A 11 -6.52 1.13 -11.26
CA VAL A 11 -5.81 -0.14 -11.49
C VAL A 11 -4.44 -0.14 -10.80
N LYS A 12 -3.68 0.95 -10.95
CA LYS A 12 -2.36 1.11 -10.32
C LYS A 12 -2.48 1.06 -8.80
N GLY A 13 -3.36 1.88 -8.22
CA GLY A 13 -3.56 1.94 -6.77
C GLY A 13 -4.00 0.59 -6.19
N VAL A 14 -5.03 -0.02 -6.77
CA VAL A 14 -5.54 -1.34 -6.36
C VAL A 14 -4.45 -2.42 -6.47
N SER A 15 -3.67 -2.43 -7.55
CA SER A 15 -2.56 -3.39 -7.73
C SER A 15 -1.45 -3.24 -6.69
N ILE A 16 -1.19 -2.01 -6.22
CA ILE A 16 -0.21 -1.73 -5.18
C ILE A 16 -0.70 -2.30 -3.84
N VAL A 17 -1.89 -1.89 -3.38
CA VAL A 17 -2.39 -2.27 -2.05
C VAL A 17 -2.79 -3.74 -1.96
N SER A 18 -3.20 -4.36 -3.06
CA SER A 18 -3.56 -5.80 -3.09
C SER A 18 -2.41 -6.72 -2.66
N LYS A 19 -1.17 -6.24 -2.68
CA LYS A 19 -0.01 -7.01 -2.20
C LYS A 19 0.00 -7.20 -0.68
N ALA A 20 -0.73 -6.36 0.06
CA ALA A 20 -0.91 -6.49 1.50
C ALA A 20 -2.21 -7.20 1.88
N VAL A 21 -2.97 -7.72 0.91
CA VAL A 21 -4.17 -8.52 1.19
C VAL A 21 -3.75 -9.97 1.41
N PRO A 22 -4.06 -10.57 2.57
CA PRO A 22 -3.67 -11.94 2.87
C PRO A 22 -4.38 -12.94 1.95
N SER A 23 -3.69 -14.01 1.58
CA SER A 23 -4.27 -15.10 0.77
C SER A 23 -5.25 -15.95 1.55
N LYS A 24 -5.09 -16.03 2.88
CA LYS A 24 -5.96 -16.73 3.83
C LYS A 24 -5.98 -15.95 5.14
N THR A 25 -7.17 -15.73 5.68
CA THR A 25 -7.34 -15.04 6.96
C THR A 25 -8.62 -15.54 7.66
N THR A 26 -8.62 -15.49 8.98
CA THR A 26 -9.80 -15.69 9.81
C THR A 26 -10.61 -14.40 10.02
N MET A 27 -10.03 -13.26 9.61
CA MET A 27 -10.66 -11.94 9.74
C MET A 27 -11.13 -11.44 8.36
N PRO A 28 -12.43 -11.54 8.04
CA PRO A 28 -12.94 -11.22 6.71
C PRO A 28 -12.70 -9.78 6.26
N ILE A 29 -12.47 -8.85 7.18
CA ILE A 29 -12.18 -7.44 6.86
C ILE A 29 -10.80 -7.27 6.22
N LEU A 30 -9.82 -8.12 6.56
CA LEU A 30 -8.48 -8.08 5.97
C LEU A 30 -8.46 -8.53 4.49
N GLU A 31 -9.52 -9.20 4.02
CA GLU A 31 -9.71 -9.48 2.59
C GLU A 31 -10.13 -8.24 1.78
N CYS A 32 -10.28 -7.09 2.43
CA CYS A 32 -10.78 -5.88 1.81
C CYS A 32 -9.68 -4.84 1.57
N ILE A 33 -9.95 -4.00 0.57
CA ILE A 33 -9.26 -2.72 0.37
C ILE A 33 -10.17 -1.64 0.97
N LEU A 34 -9.62 -0.84 1.87
CA LEU A 34 -10.25 0.36 2.38
C LEU A 34 -10.07 1.48 1.36
N ILE A 35 -11.14 2.15 1.00
CA ILE A 35 -11.16 3.37 0.18
C ILE A 35 -11.60 4.50 1.09
N ASP A 36 -10.68 5.41 1.37
CA ASP A 36 -10.91 6.58 2.22
C ASP A 36 -10.84 7.86 1.38
N ALA A 37 -11.97 8.54 1.30
CA ALA A 37 -12.14 9.84 0.66
C ALA A 37 -12.70 10.87 1.66
N THR A 38 -12.30 10.78 2.92
CA THR A 38 -12.72 11.71 3.98
C THR A 38 -11.93 13.02 3.95
N THR A 39 -10.74 13.01 3.35
CA THR A 39 -9.89 14.19 3.12
C THR A 39 -9.97 14.64 1.66
N ASP A 40 -9.04 15.47 1.21
CA ASP A 40 -8.98 15.98 -0.17
C ASP A 40 -8.26 15.03 -1.15
N VAL A 41 -7.85 13.85 -0.66
CA VAL A 41 -7.19 12.81 -1.45
C VAL A 41 -7.93 11.48 -1.34
N ILE A 42 -7.96 10.72 -2.42
CA ILE A 42 -8.49 9.35 -2.40
C ILE A 42 -7.35 8.42 -1.98
N LYS A 43 -7.51 7.79 -0.82
CA LYS A 43 -6.53 6.89 -0.24
C LYS A 43 -7.04 5.45 -0.32
N LEU A 44 -6.17 4.54 -0.74
CA LEU A 44 -6.40 3.11 -0.72
C LEU A 44 -5.48 2.47 0.30
N THR A 45 -6.00 1.58 1.14
CA THR A 45 -5.24 0.88 2.18
C THR A 45 -5.62 -0.59 2.21
N ALA A 46 -4.62 -1.45 2.38
CA ALA A 46 -4.81 -2.86 2.75
C ALA A 46 -3.74 -3.26 3.76
N ASN A 47 -4.05 -4.24 4.61
CA ASN A 47 -3.10 -4.80 5.57
C ASN A 47 -3.45 -6.26 5.90
N ASP A 48 -2.44 -7.01 6.37
CA ASP A 48 -2.60 -8.38 6.89
C ASP A 48 -2.18 -8.51 8.36
N MET A 49 -2.07 -7.39 9.08
CA MET A 49 -1.58 -7.22 10.45
C MET A 49 -0.04 -7.29 10.62
N GLU A 50 0.69 -7.78 9.62
CA GLU A 50 2.17 -7.75 9.58
C GLU A 50 2.67 -6.73 8.56
N LEU A 51 2.02 -6.67 7.39
CA LEU A 51 2.32 -5.76 6.28
C LEU A 51 1.11 -4.87 5.99
N GLY A 52 1.32 -3.57 6.03
CA GLY A 52 0.33 -2.59 5.59
C GLY A 52 0.84 -1.77 4.41
N ILE A 53 0.00 -1.60 3.39
CA ILE A 53 0.31 -0.75 2.24
C ILE A 53 -0.80 0.28 2.08
N GLU A 54 -0.37 1.55 2.00
CA GLU A 54 -1.23 2.69 1.72
C GLU A 54 -0.74 3.40 0.47
N THR A 55 -1.65 3.84 -0.38
CA THR A 55 -1.34 4.66 -1.56
C THR A 55 -2.46 5.64 -1.83
N THR A 56 -2.13 6.76 -2.46
CA THR A 56 -3.10 7.74 -2.93
C THR A 56 -3.28 7.64 -4.43
N ILE A 57 -4.47 7.94 -4.90
CA ILE A 57 -4.79 8.05 -6.33
C ILE A 57 -5.41 9.40 -6.63
N ASP A 58 -5.13 9.93 -7.82
CA ASP A 58 -5.75 11.16 -8.30
C ASP A 58 -7.19 10.89 -8.73
N GLY A 59 -8.08 11.78 -8.33
CA GLY A 59 -9.50 11.73 -8.69
C GLY A 59 -10.27 12.91 -8.09
N ILE A 60 -11.55 12.96 -8.40
CA ILE A 60 -12.50 13.97 -7.91
C ILE A 60 -13.32 13.33 -6.79
N ILE A 61 -13.48 14.04 -5.70
CA ILE A 61 -14.32 13.64 -4.56
C ILE A 61 -15.56 14.54 -4.57
N ASP A 62 -16.67 14.02 -5.10
CA ASP A 62 -17.95 14.74 -5.10
C ASP A 62 -18.63 14.67 -3.72
N SER A 63 -18.52 13.52 -3.06
CA SER A 63 -19.07 13.29 -1.73
C SER A 63 -18.09 12.44 -0.90
N ARG A 64 -17.73 12.96 0.26
CA ARG A 64 -16.79 12.30 1.17
C ARG A 64 -17.35 11.03 1.76
N GLY A 65 -16.47 10.11 2.16
CA GLY A 65 -16.84 8.87 2.83
C GLY A 65 -15.72 7.87 2.86
N ILE A 66 -15.99 6.74 3.50
CA ILE A 66 -15.06 5.63 3.67
C ILE A 66 -15.79 4.31 3.50
N ILE A 67 -15.21 3.38 2.76
CA ILE A 67 -15.78 2.04 2.51
C ILE A 67 -14.69 0.98 2.43
N ALA A 68 -15.05 -0.25 2.75
CA ALA A 68 -14.19 -1.41 2.56
C ALA A 68 -14.83 -2.36 1.52
N LEU A 69 -14.08 -2.69 0.47
CA LEU A 69 -14.52 -3.57 -0.62
C LEU A 69 -13.64 -4.82 -0.68
N ASN A 70 -14.25 -6.00 -0.94
CA ASN A 70 -13.47 -7.22 -1.14
C ASN A 70 -12.44 -7.03 -2.25
N ALA A 71 -11.17 -7.19 -1.91
CA ALA A 71 -10.04 -6.87 -2.78
C ALA A 71 -10.01 -7.68 -4.08
N LYS A 72 -10.35 -8.97 -3.99
CA LYS A 72 -10.36 -9.87 -5.15
C LYS A 72 -11.41 -9.44 -6.16
N ILE A 73 -12.67 -9.28 -5.70
CA ILE A 73 -13.78 -8.89 -6.56
C ILE A 73 -13.52 -7.49 -7.15
N PHE A 74 -13.11 -6.54 -6.31
CA PHE A 74 -12.84 -5.18 -6.73
C PHE A 74 -11.71 -5.12 -7.78
N SER A 75 -10.60 -5.84 -7.55
CA SER A 75 -9.50 -5.91 -8.52
C SER A 75 -9.92 -6.51 -9.86
N GLU A 76 -10.73 -7.55 -9.86
CA GLU A 76 -11.22 -8.18 -11.08
C GLU A 76 -12.12 -7.24 -11.88
N ILE A 77 -13.02 -6.51 -11.21
CA ILE A 77 -13.89 -5.53 -11.87
C ILE A 77 -13.05 -4.42 -12.49
N VAL A 78 -12.20 -3.77 -11.68
CA VAL A 78 -11.40 -2.61 -12.12
C VAL A 78 -10.52 -2.95 -13.34
N ARG A 79 -9.96 -4.15 -13.40
CA ARG A 79 -9.16 -4.60 -14.55
C ARG A 79 -9.99 -4.75 -15.84
N LYS A 80 -11.26 -5.15 -15.72
CA LYS A 80 -12.16 -5.42 -16.87
C LYS A 80 -12.92 -4.20 -17.35
N LEU A 81 -12.93 -3.08 -16.61
CA LEU A 81 -13.57 -1.85 -17.02
C LEU A 81 -12.96 -1.29 -18.32
N PRO A 82 -13.71 -0.53 -19.14
CA PRO A 82 -13.18 0.29 -20.23
C PRO A 82 -12.12 1.27 -19.74
N ASP A 83 -11.26 1.76 -20.64
CA ASP A 83 -10.20 2.73 -20.29
C ASP A 83 -10.74 4.16 -20.30
N ASN A 84 -11.55 4.49 -19.30
CA ASN A 84 -12.21 5.78 -19.13
C ASN A 84 -12.34 6.14 -17.65
N ASP A 85 -13.09 7.18 -17.33
CA ASP A 85 -13.37 7.60 -15.96
C ASP A 85 -14.30 6.58 -15.26
N VAL A 86 -13.92 6.19 -14.07
CA VAL A 86 -14.65 5.27 -13.20
C VAL A 86 -15.28 6.06 -12.08
N THR A 87 -16.60 5.92 -11.93
CA THR A 87 -17.33 6.46 -10.78
C THR A 87 -17.61 5.35 -9.79
N ILE A 88 -17.26 5.56 -8.52
CA ILE A 88 -17.63 4.72 -7.40
C ILE A 88 -18.59 5.51 -6.52
N GLU A 89 -19.82 5.03 -6.40
CA GLU A 89 -20.89 5.70 -5.68
C GLU A 89 -21.53 4.77 -4.64
N VAL A 90 -21.73 5.28 -3.44
CA VAL A 90 -22.44 4.62 -2.35
C VAL A 90 -23.74 5.37 -2.10
N LYS A 91 -24.87 4.73 -2.40
CA LYS A 91 -26.21 5.29 -2.19
C LYS A 91 -26.87 4.76 -0.93
N ASP A 92 -26.57 3.53 -0.61
CA ASP A 92 -27.04 2.86 0.60
C ASP A 92 -25.84 2.32 1.39
N GLU A 93 -26.01 1.98 2.64
CA GLU A 93 -24.91 1.52 3.51
C GLU A 93 -24.39 0.12 3.16
N SER A 94 -25.02 -0.58 2.22
CA SER A 94 -24.73 -1.98 1.92
C SER A 94 -24.00 -2.21 0.62
N THR A 95 -24.13 -1.30 -0.36
CA THR A 95 -23.61 -1.52 -1.72
C THR A 95 -22.89 -0.31 -2.31
N ALA A 96 -21.74 -0.59 -2.95
CA ALA A 96 -21.03 0.35 -3.80
C ALA A 96 -21.34 0.06 -5.27
N ASN A 97 -21.78 1.09 -5.99
CA ASN A 97 -22.01 1.05 -7.42
C ASN A 97 -20.76 1.53 -8.13
N ILE A 98 -20.19 0.71 -8.99
CA ILE A 98 -19.03 1.05 -9.83
C ILE A 98 -19.51 1.17 -11.27
N THR A 99 -19.35 2.34 -11.86
CA THR A 99 -19.79 2.62 -13.21
C THR A 99 -18.66 3.17 -14.06
N CYS A 100 -18.57 2.69 -15.32
CA CYS A 100 -17.64 3.20 -16.31
C CYS A 100 -18.31 3.00 -17.68
N GLU A 101 -18.63 4.10 -18.37
CA GLU A 101 -19.44 4.07 -19.59
C GLU A 101 -20.75 3.28 -19.42
N ASN A 102 -20.92 2.19 -20.19
CA ASN A 102 -22.08 1.31 -20.10
C ASN A 102 -21.94 0.19 -19.07
N ALA A 103 -20.73 -0.01 -18.53
CA ALA A 103 -20.47 -1.05 -17.52
C ALA A 103 -20.94 -0.59 -16.14
N LYS A 104 -21.72 -1.45 -15.46
CA LYS A 104 -22.24 -1.19 -14.10
C LYS A 104 -22.05 -2.45 -13.26
N PHE A 105 -21.46 -2.28 -12.08
CA PHE A 105 -21.24 -3.34 -11.11
C PHE A 105 -21.66 -2.89 -9.73
N ASN A 106 -22.19 -3.82 -8.95
CA ASN A 106 -22.53 -3.59 -7.56
C ASN A 106 -21.69 -4.53 -6.70
N ILE A 107 -21.03 -3.98 -5.68
CA ILE A 107 -20.23 -4.73 -4.72
C ILE A 107 -20.77 -4.47 -3.33
N LEU A 108 -20.87 -5.53 -2.50
CA LEU A 108 -21.20 -5.38 -1.09
C LEU A 108 -20.07 -4.65 -0.34
N ILE A 109 -20.47 -3.67 0.45
CA ILE A 109 -19.59 -2.93 1.35
C ILE A 109 -19.45 -3.72 2.66
N LYS A 110 -18.26 -3.77 3.22
CA LYS A 110 -18.02 -4.14 4.62
C LYS A 110 -17.82 -2.89 5.48
N SER A 111 -18.19 -2.96 6.75
CA SER A 111 -18.00 -1.84 7.67
C SER A 111 -16.51 -1.45 7.74
N ALA A 112 -16.24 -0.17 7.55
CA ALA A 112 -14.90 0.37 7.69
C ALA A 112 -14.46 0.49 9.16
N GLU A 113 -15.40 0.41 10.11
CA GLU A 113 -15.12 0.46 11.55
C GLU A 113 -14.30 -0.74 12.03
N ASP A 114 -14.50 -1.89 11.39
CA ASP A 114 -13.76 -3.12 11.69
C ASP A 114 -12.34 -3.14 11.07
N PHE A 115 -12.00 -2.14 10.27
CA PHE A 115 -10.72 -2.10 9.58
C PHE A 115 -9.61 -1.59 10.51
N SER A 116 -8.54 -2.39 10.64
CA SER A 116 -7.35 -1.99 11.41
C SER A 116 -6.54 -0.98 10.61
N TYR A 117 -6.54 0.26 11.07
CA TYR A 117 -5.75 1.33 10.44
C TYR A 117 -4.26 1.11 10.68
N LEU A 118 -3.45 1.55 9.72
CA LEU A 118 -2.00 1.55 9.88
C LEU A 118 -1.61 2.53 10.99
N PRO A 119 -0.62 2.20 11.83
CA PRO A 119 -0.15 3.09 12.86
C PRO A 119 0.41 4.38 12.25
N VAL A 120 0.18 5.50 12.92
CA VAL A 120 0.80 6.78 12.54
C VAL A 120 2.29 6.71 12.87
N ILE A 121 3.12 6.71 11.82
CA ILE A 121 4.58 6.70 11.96
C ILE A 121 5.07 8.14 12.10
N GLU A 122 5.77 8.44 13.22
CA GLU A 122 6.47 9.70 13.38
C GLU A 122 7.66 9.78 12.39
N LYS A 123 7.64 10.78 11.52
CA LYS A 123 8.66 10.97 10.47
C LYS A 123 9.88 11.73 11.00
N LYS A 124 10.41 11.36 12.17
CA LYS A 124 11.56 12.05 12.78
C LYS A 124 12.87 11.68 12.09
N ASP A 125 13.05 10.37 11.85
CA ASP A 125 14.28 9.85 11.23
C ASP A 125 13.92 9.23 9.88
N LYS A 126 14.35 9.86 8.81
CA LYS A 126 14.10 9.37 7.44
C LYS A 126 15.40 9.30 6.65
N ILE A 127 15.47 8.26 5.86
CA ILE A 127 16.50 8.10 4.84
C ILE A 127 15.89 8.36 3.46
N THR A 128 16.69 8.93 2.58
CA THR A 128 16.33 9.11 1.18
C THR A 128 17.28 8.31 0.31
N ILE A 129 16.71 7.43 -0.50
CA ILE A 129 17.45 6.59 -1.45
C ILE A 129 16.72 6.58 -2.79
N SER A 130 17.47 6.53 -3.91
CA SER A 130 16.85 6.41 -5.22
C SER A 130 16.17 5.05 -5.37
N GLN A 131 15.05 5.01 -6.10
CA GLN A 131 14.35 3.76 -6.40
C GLN A 131 15.27 2.76 -7.12
N PHE A 132 16.13 3.25 -8.03
CA PHE A 132 17.10 2.42 -8.73
C PHE A 132 18.10 1.78 -7.77
N SER A 133 18.69 2.57 -6.87
CA SER A 133 19.66 2.07 -5.88
C SER A 133 19.04 1.05 -4.94
N LEU A 134 17.83 1.32 -4.43
CA LEU A 134 17.12 0.39 -3.55
C LEU A 134 16.83 -0.94 -4.26
N LYS A 135 16.33 -0.88 -5.50
CA LYS A 135 16.07 -2.09 -6.30
C LYS A 135 17.33 -2.91 -6.54
N GLU A 136 18.46 -2.27 -6.87
CA GLU A 136 19.73 -2.96 -7.09
C GLU A 136 20.26 -3.60 -5.80
N ILE A 137 20.16 -2.92 -4.67
CA ILE A 137 20.57 -3.46 -3.37
C ILE A 137 19.77 -4.72 -3.06
N ILE A 138 18.44 -4.65 -3.11
CA ILE A 138 17.56 -5.80 -2.86
C ILE A 138 17.88 -6.94 -3.83
N ARG A 139 18.02 -6.67 -5.13
CA ARG A 139 18.36 -7.70 -6.12
C ARG A 139 19.69 -8.42 -5.82
N GLN A 140 20.66 -7.69 -5.22
CA GLN A 140 21.98 -8.21 -4.92
C GLN A 140 22.08 -8.91 -3.56
N THR A 141 21.04 -8.87 -2.73
CA THR A 141 21.02 -9.49 -1.40
C THR A 141 19.91 -10.52 -1.23
N SER A 142 18.76 -10.34 -1.89
CA SER A 142 17.59 -11.21 -1.74
C SER A 142 17.80 -12.68 -2.14
N PHE A 143 18.76 -12.96 -3.04
CA PHE A 143 19.08 -14.36 -3.42
C PHE A 143 19.66 -15.18 -2.24
N ALA A 144 20.16 -14.51 -1.21
CA ALA A 144 20.71 -15.16 0.00
C ALA A 144 19.65 -15.38 1.09
N ILE A 145 18.38 -15.08 0.83
CA ILE A 145 17.27 -15.35 1.74
C ILE A 145 16.65 -16.70 1.40
N ASN A 146 16.09 -17.37 2.39
CA ASN A 146 15.33 -18.60 2.21
C ASN A 146 13.93 -18.44 2.79
N ASP A 147 12.93 -18.32 1.93
CA ASP A 147 11.52 -18.14 2.32
C ASP A 147 10.94 -19.35 3.09
N ALA A 148 11.56 -20.53 2.97
CA ALA A 148 11.14 -21.74 3.67
C ALA A 148 11.83 -21.95 5.03
N GLU A 149 12.64 -20.99 5.51
CA GLU A 149 13.37 -21.11 6.76
C GLU A 149 12.41 -21.05 7.96
N LYS A 150 12.67 -21.91 8.97
CA LYS A 150 11.88 -21.95 10.21
C LYS A 150 12.06 -20.70 11.06
N ASN A 151 13.27 -20.13 11.04
CA ASN A 151 13.57 -18.89 11.73
C ASN A 151 13.09 -17.69 10.87
N LYS A 152 12.01 -17.07 11.26
CA LYS A 152 11.42 -15.92 10.56
C LYS A 152 12.41 -14.75 10.37
N LEU A 153 13.42 -14.60 11.21
CA LEU A 153 14.45 -13.56 11.04
C LEU A 153 15.31 -13.78 9.79
N LEU A 154 15.46 -15.04 9.34
CA LEU A 154 16.24 -15.38 8.16
C LEU A 154 15.42 -15.34 6.86
N THR A 155 14.12 -15.09 6.94
CA THR A 155 13.24 -14.91 5.76
C THR A 155 13.18 -13.45 5.27
N GLY A 156 13.95 -12.55 5.89
CA GLY A 156 14.02 -11.14 5.55
C GLY A 156 15.44 -10.63 5.39
N GLU A 157 15.56 -9.41 4.85
CA GLU A 157 16.83 -8.68 4.79
C GLU A 157 16.97 -7.75 6.00
N LEU A 158 18.17 -7.67 6.55
CA LEU A 158 18.51 -6.67 7.56
C LEU A 158 18.90 -5.36 6.87
N PHE A 159 18.24 -4.27 7.23
CA PHE A 159 18.58 -2.89 6.84
C PHE A 159 19.19 -2.19 8.06
N GLU A 160 20.46 -1.84 7.98
CA GLU A 160 21.20 -1.12 9.02
C GLU A 160 21.68 0.21 8.47
N VAL A 161 21.33 1.30 9.15
CA VAL A 161 21.73 2.66 8.78
C VAL A 161 22.70 3.19 9.82
N LYS A 162 23.92 3.52 9.40
CA LYS A 162 24.94 4.10 10.26
C LYS A 162 25.85 5.02 9.44
N ASP A 163 26.16 6.20 9.98
CA ASP A 163 27.14 7.15 9.40
C ASP A 163 26.90 7.45 7.89
N ASN A 164 25.65 7.70 7.49
CA ASN A 164 25.22 7.91 6.10
C ASN A 164 25.44 6.70 5.17
N VAL A 165 25.61 5.52 5.72
CA VAL A 165 25.70 4.27 4.97
C VAL A 165 24.49 3.40 5.28
N LEU A 166 23.81 2.94 4.25
CA LEU A 166 22.84 1.86 4.31
C LEU A 166 23.59 0.55 4.04
N LYS A 167 23.57 -0.36 5.01
CA LYS A 167 24.04 -1.73 4.88
C LYS A 167 22.84 -2.66 4.82
N VAL A 168 22.78 -3.48 3.79
CA VAL A 168 21.73 -4.49 3.63
C VAL A 168 22.37 -5.87 3.62
N VAL A 169 21.78 -6.78 4.40
CA VAL A 169 22.29 -8.15 4.58
C VAL A 169 21.16 -9.16 4.39
N GLY A 170 21.36 -10.09 3.48
CA GLY A 170 20.55 -11.32 3.35
C GLY A 170 21.38 -12.53 3.75
N LEU A 171 20.81 -13.48 4.49
CA LEU A 171 21.50 -14.71 4.87
C LEU A 171 20.51 -15.87 5.09
N ASP A 172 20.95 -17.12 4.81
CA ASP A 172 20.16 -18.34 5.01
C ASP A 172 20.89 -19.45 5.80
N GLY A 173 21.97 -19.09 6.51
CA GLY A 173 22.80 -20.05 7.27
C GLY A 173 23.87 -20.77 6.43
N HIS A 174 23.79 -20.76 5.10
CA HIS A 174 24.78 -21.34 4.17
C HIS A 174 25.52 -20.27 3.38
N ARG A 175 24.91 -19.14 3.15
CA ARG A 175 25.44 -18.03 2.38
C ARG A 175 25.01 -16.70 2.99
N ILE A 176 25.82 -15.68 2.75
CA ILE A 176 25.56 -14.31 3.17
C ILE A 176 25.84 -13.38 2.00
N ALA A 177 24.94 -12.44 1.75
CA ALA A 177 25.13 -11.35 0.83
C ALA A 177 25.08 -10.03 1.58
N ILE A 178 26.07 -9.16 1.35
CA ILE A 178 26.15 -7.84 1.98
C ILE A 178 26.29 -6.79 0.91
N ARG A 179 25.48 -5.74 0.99
CA ARG A 179 25.59 -4.57 0.14
C ARG A 179 25.63 -3.29 0.96
N LEU A 180 26.56 -2.40 0.62
CA LEU A 180 26.70 -1.07 1.20
C LEU A 180 26.31 -0.01 0.16
N SER A 181 25.60 1.02 0.58
CA SER A 181 25.25 2.17 -0.25
C SER A 181 25.33 3.44 0.56
N LEU A 182 25.89 4.49 -0.02
CA LEU A 182 25.81 5.83 0.55
C LEU A 182 24.36 6.34 0.44
N ILE A 183 23.87 6.94 1.53
CA ILE A 183 22.55 7.53 1.61
C ILE A 183 22.64 8.95 2.16
N HIS A 184 21.61 9.75 1.91
CA HIS A 184 21.43 11.04 2.57
C HIS A 184 20.43 10.87 3.73
N ILE A 185 20.87 11.13 4.94
CA ILE A 185 20.01 11.27 6.10
C ILE A 185 19.57 12.74 6.14
N SER A 186 18.30 13.01 5.92
CA SER A 186 17.76 14.36 6.11
C SER A 186 17.47 14.55 7.59
N GLU A 187 18.19 15.43 8.24
CA GLU A 187 17.77 15.95 9.54
C GLU A 187 16.40 16.63 9.40
N PRO A 188 15.51 16.51 10.41
CA PRO A 188 14.26 17.26 10.40
C PRO A 188 14.60 18.75 10.34
N THR A 189 14.16 19.42 9.27
CA THR A 189 14.32 20.87 9.12
C THR A 189 13.60 21.52 10.30
N ARG A 190 14.33 22.04 11.29
CA ARG A 190 13.79 22.97 12.25
C ARG A 190 13.34 24.18 11.44
N LEU A 191 12.03 24.39 11.36
CA LEU A 191 11.48 25.68 11.02
C LEU A 191 11.78 26.60 12.23
N ASP A 192 12.88 27.33 12.16
CA ASP A 192 13.09 28.45 13.05
C ASP A 192 12.00 29.48 12.73
N VAL A 193 11.01 29.55 13.60
CA VAL A 193 10.05 30.64 13.61
C VAL A 193 10.83 31.88 14.03
N ILE A 194 11.19 32.71 13.07
CA ILE A 194 11.70 34.04 13.33
C ILE A 194 10.48 34.88 13.75
N SER A 195 10.52 35.35 14.99
CA SER A 195 9.60 36.30 15.60
C SER A 195 9.72 37.66 14.91
#